data_e177a9b93eea599a8dee8936e1bf962c
#
_entry.id   e177a9b93eea599a8dee8936e1bf962c
#
_cell.length_a   1.000
_cell.length_b   1.000
_cell.length_c   1.000
_cell.angle_alpha   90.00
_cell.angle_beta   90.00
_cell.angle_gamma   90.00
#
_symmetry.space_group_name_H-M   'P 1'
#
loop_
_entity.id
_entity.type
_entity.pdbx_description
1 polymer ?
#
loop_
_entity_poly.entity_id
_entity_poly.type
_entity_poly.pdbx_seq_one_letter_code
_entity_poly.pdbx_strand_id
1 'polypeptide(L)'
;MPILDNEILWRPAALQSDTLPAQNGGRMTFSQLVSGVKNNLFPDVSQAERLAGAVKWRKAFIHINSAQDTALLNVRLFIDALTPAGDFVTFTPGTPTDTEQNIAGRPYGIGALQLASSSGATQLLITAEHAEYATLTPFRTGDLIRVSDRPSTGGSGNEEWVLITAVSYEGANVTLELAAPLSNAYAPATTLVSSVWQSAAIAGRFTNPVLTSSTGQLDTGTQGNLIAHNKGAIAEHWTLTFLDATSFTISGVSLGSLPAPGSITADSSPINPATNSPYFTIKAASWSGVFQAGDQLSFETTPAAIPVWYRRQVPAGTFSLANDLASLALHGESA
;
A
#
# COMPACT_ATOMS: atom_id res chain seq x y z
N MET A 1 2.19 3.19 -21.99
CA MET A 1 3.40 3.99 -21.66
C MET A 1 3.86 3.54 -20.28
N PRO A 2 5.15 3.50 -19.99
CA PRO A 2 5.61 3.12 -18.66
C PRO A 2 5.10 4.12 -17.61
N ILE A 3 4.89 3.65 -16.40
CA ILE A 3 4.61 4.48 -15.23
C ILE A 3 5.89 5.26 -14.92
N LEU A 4 5.76 6.56 -14.73
CA LEU A 4 6.87 7.42 -14.36
C LEU A 4 6.97 7.54 -12.83
N ASP A 5 8.16 7.82 -12.30
CA ASP A 5 8.37 7.97 -10.85
C ASP A 5 7.46 9.05 -10.24
N ASN A 6 7.15 10.11 -10.97
CA ASN A 6 6.25 11.16 -10.53
C ASN A 6 4.75 10.78 -10.60
N GLU A 7 4.42 9.61 -11.11
CA GLU A 7 3.07 9.03 -11.07
C GLU A 7 2.90 8.08 -9.87
N ILE A 8 3.97 7.74 -9.15
CA ILE A 8 3.93 6.97 -7.92
C ILE A 8 3.89 7.94 -6.74
N LEU A 9 2.70 8.11 -6.16
CA LEU A 9 2.47 9.13 -5.13
C LEU A 9 2.18 8.49 -3.77
N TRP A 10 2.77 9.07 -2.72
CA TRP A 10 2.41 8.75 -1.35
C TRP A 10 1.30 9.68 -0.89
N ARG A 11 0.24 9.14 -0.34
CA ARG A 11 -0.95 9.89 0.07
C ARG A 11 -1.34 9.55 1.51
N PRO A 12 -1.71 10.53 2.35
CA PRO A 12 -2.15 10.26 3.71
C PRO A 12 -3.57 9.66 3.72
N ALA A 13 -3.89 8.98 4.81
CA ALA A 13 -5.25 8.60 5.13
C ALA A 13 -6.06 9.82 5.63
N ALA A 14 -7.38 9.70 5.55
CA ALA A 14 -8.31 10.79 5.89
C ALA A 14 -8.39 11.09 7.39
N LEU A 15 -8.12 10.11 8.23
CA LEU A 15 -8.20 10.22 9.68
C LEU A 15 -6.81 10.10 10.29
N GLN A 16 -6.52 10.93 11.29
CA GLN A 16 -5.25 10.90 12.02
C GLN A 16 -5.50 11.19 13.49
N SER A 17 -5.14 10.23 14.36
CA SER A 17 -5.25 10.34 15.79
C SER A 17 -4.13 9.57 16.48
N ASP A 18 -3.61 10.12 17.59
CA ASP A 18 -2.66 9.44 18.47
C ASP A 18 -3.35 8.79 19.68
N THR A 19 -4.62 9.04 19.89
CA THR A 19 -5.35 8.63 21.09
C THR A 19 -6.63 7.83 20.81
N LEU A 20 -7.16 7.91 19.61
CA LEU A 20 -8.42 7.27 19.23
C LEU A 20 -8.19 6.36 18.00
N PRO A 21 -7.90 5.06 18.19
CA PRO A 21 -7.62 4.12 17.10
C PRO A 21 -8.73 4.03 16.05
N ALA A 22 -9.99 4.21 16.43
CA ALA A 22 -11.12 4.26 15.50
C ALA A 22 -11.11 5.51 14.60
N GLN A 23 -10.37 6.55 14.97
CA GLN A 23 -10.22 7.81 14.23
C GLN A 23 -8.81 7.98 13.64
N ASN A 24 -8.06 6.90 13.49
CA ASN A 24 -6.77 6.89 12.81
C ASN A 24 -6.84 5.92 11.62
N GLY A 25 -6.53 6.41 10.41
CA GLY A 25 -6.58 5.62 9.18
C GLY A 25 -7.72 6.01 8.23
N GLY A 26 -8.56 5.06 7.87
CA GLY A 26 -9.65 5.27 6.92
C GLY A 26 -9.20 5.32 5.47
N ARG A 27 -9.92 6.07 4.64
CA ARG A 27 -9.75 6.15 3.19
C ARG A 27 -8.55 7.01 2.78
N MET A 28 -8.06 6.79 1.55
CA MET A 28 -7.05 7.65 0.92
C MET A 28 -7.58 9.07 0.71
N THR A 29 -6.73 10.06 1.00
CA THR A 29 -6.95 11.44 0.52
C THR A 29 -6.20 11.66 -0.79
N PHE A 30 -6.47 12.79 -1.46
CA PHE A 30 -5.74 13.18 -2.67
C PHE A 30 -4.61 14.19 -2.41
N SER A 31 -4.34 14.53 -1.15
CA SER A 31 -3.12 15.23 -0.74
C SER A 31 -1.88 14.36 -0.96
N GLN A 32 -0.71 14.96 -1.10
CA GLN A 32 0.53 14.23 -1.30
C GLN A 32 1.42 14.32 -0.06
N LEU A 33 1.99 13.18 0.34
CA LEU A 33 3.12 13.09 1.25
C LEU A 33 4.41 13.20 0.44
N VAL A 34 5.14 14.28 0.63
CA VAL A 34 6.38 14.54 -0.11
C VAL A 34 7.56 13.96 0.68
N SER A 35 8.38 13.13 0.03
CA SER A 35 9.57 12.54 0.65
C SER A 35 10.54 13.62 1.14
N GLY A 36 11.17 13.39 2.29
CA GLY A 36 12.13 14.33 2.91
C GLY A 36 11.52 15.55 3.61
N VAL A 37 10.20 15.70 3.59
CA VAL A 37 9.53 16.77 4.35
C VAL A 37 9.33 16.31 5.80
N LYS A 38 9.87 17.10 6.74
CA LYS A 38 9.77 16.81 8.17
C LYS A 38 8.31 16.81 8.64
N ASN A 39 7.98 15.88 9.53
CA ASN A 39 6.67 15.75 10.18
C ASN A 39 5.48 15.52 9.23
N ASN A 40 5.73 15.05 8.02
CA ASN A 40 4.66 14.83 7.05
C ASN A 40 3.83 13.55 7.30
N LEU A 41 4.39 12.55 7.99
CA LEU A 41 3.67 11.32 8.38
C LEU A 41 3.60 11.19 9.90
N PHE A 42 4.74 11.22 10.60
CA PHE A 42 4.82 11.20 12.06
C PHE A 42 5.25 12.57 12.59
N PRO A 43 4.69 13.04 13.72
CA PRO A 43 5.19 14.24 14.39
C PRO A 43 6.56 13.97 15.01
N ASP A 44 7.27 15.03 15.41
CA ASP A 44 8.48 14.91 16.22
C ASP A 44 8.24 14.07 17.49
N VAL A 45 9.25 13.32 17.90
CA VAL A 45 9.23 12.57 19.15
C VAL A 45 9.47 13.53 20.32
N SER A 46 8.48 13.64 21.21
CA SER A 46 8.59 14.48 22.40
C SER A 46 9.57 13.90 23.43
N GLN A 47 10.04 14.71 24.37
CA GLN A 47 10.87 14.26 25.47
C GLN A 47 10.15 13.20 26.34
N ALA A 48 8.84 13.38 26.58
CA ALA A 48 8.05 12.42 27.34
C ALA A 48 7.99 11.06 26.66
N GLU A 49 7.80 11.02 25.33
CA GLU A 49 7.80 9.78 24.56
C GLU A 49 9.15 9.07 24.58
N ARG A 50 10.26 9.82 24.52
CA ARG A 50 11.60 9.23 24.64
C ARG A 50 11.88 8.67 26.04
N LEU A 51 11.37 9.30 27.09
CA LEU A 51 11.57 8.83 28.46
C LEU A 51 10.74 7.59 28.78
N ALA A 52 9.47 7.58 28.35
CA ALA A 52 8.52 6.51 28.69
C ALA A 52 8.45 5.39 27.66
N GLY A 53 8.94 5.63 26.44
CA GLY A 53 8.64 4.82 25.29
C GLY A 53 7.26 5.17 24.69
N ALA A 54 7.11 4.99 23.38
CA ALA A 54 5.86 5.25 22.68
C ALA A 54 5.72 4.38 21.42
N VAL A 55 4.47 4.06 21.07
CA VAL A 55 4.10 3.46 19.81
C VAL A 55 3.12 4.37 19.11
N LYS A 56 3.36 4.69 17.85
CA LYS A 56 2.42 5.45 17.02
C LYS A 56 2.18 4.73 15.70
N TRP A 57 0.95 4.78 15.27
CA TRP A 57 0.52 4.26 13.98
C TRP A 57 0.13 5.38 13.05
N ARG A 58 0.46 5.24 11.78
CA ARG A 58 0.00 6.10 10.69
C ARG A 58 -0.30 5.27 9.47
N LYS A 59 -1.36 5.62 8.78
CA LYS A 59 -1.71 4.99 7.51
C LYS A 59 -1.41 5.93 6.36
N ALA A 60 -0.75 5.40 5.35
CA ALA A 60 -0.58 6.06 4.07
C ALA A 60 -0.88 5.09 2.93
N PHE A 61 -0.97 5.63 1.73
CA PHE A 61 -1.26 4.87 0.52
C PHE A 61 -0.17 5.14 -0.51
N ILE A 62 0.28 4.08 -1.17
CA ILE A 62 1.13 4.17 -2.36
C ILE A 62 0.20 4.12 -3.55
N HIS A 63 0.01 5.24 -4.22
CA HIS A 63 -0.99 5.44 -5.27
C HIS A 63 -0.33 5.56 -6.64
N ILE A 64 -0.78 4.74 -7.59
CA ILE A 64 -0.38 4.81 -8.99
C ILE A 64 -1.29 5.78 -9.72
N ASN A 65 -0.83 7.02 -9.86
CA ASN A 65 -1.60 8.13 -10.42
C ASN A 65 -1.46 8.22 -11.94
N SER A 66 -1.47 7.08 -12.64
CA SER A 66 -1.34 7.03 -14.10
C SER A 66 -2.62 7.49 -14.81
N ALA A 67 -2.45 8.32 -15.84
CA ALA A 67 -3.56 8.80 -16.66
C ALA A 67 -4.05 7.74 -17.69
N GLN A 68 -3.26 6.73 -17.97
CA GLN A 68 -3.54 5.64 -18.89
C GLN A 68 -4.08 4.39 -18.18
N ASP A 69 -4.37 4.49 -16.88
CA ASP A 69 -4.81 3.36 -16.06
C ASP A 69 -3.84 2.17 -16.08
N THR A 70 -2.55 2.45 -16.32
CA THR A 70 -1.49 1.46 -16.36
C THR A 70 -1.30 0.85 -14.96
N ALA A 71 -1.28 -0.48 -14.88
CA ALA A 71 -0.99 -1.19 -13.64
C ALA A 71 0.50 -1.23 -13.34
N LEU A 72 0.88 -1.17 -12.06
CA LEU A 72 2.22 -1.54 -11.61
C LEU A 72 2.20 -3.02 -11.24
N LEU A 73 3.05 -3.82 -11.86
CA LEU A 73 3.12 -5.28 -11.74
C LEU A 73 4.31 -5.72 -10.88
N ASN A 74 4.27 -6.96 -10.39
CA ASN A 74 5.36 -7.60 -9.63
C ASN A 74 5.86 -6.73 -8.46
N VAL A 75 4.90 -6.15 -7.73
CA VAL A 75 5.17 -5.14 -6.72
C VAL A 75 5.86 -5.74 -5.51
N ARG A 76 6.95 -5.10 -5.07
CA ARG A 76 7.70 -5.41 -3.86
C ARG A 76 7.84 -4.15 -3.03
N LEU A 77 7.43 -4.22 -1.77
CA LEU A 77 7.53 -3.13 -0.80
C LEU A 77 8.39 -3.58 0.37
N PHE A 78 9.35 -2.75 0.79
CA PHE A 78 10.29 -3.07 1.85
C PHE A 78 10.85 -1.80 2.49
N ILE A 79 11.39 -1.91 3.71
CA ILE A 79 12.15 -0.84 4.34
C ILE A 79 13.57 -0.89 3.79
N ASP A 80 14.10 0.26 3.35
CA ASP A 80 15.38 0.36 2.63
C ASP A 80 16.53 0.91 3.48
N ALA A 81 16.23 1.50 4.63
CA ALA A 81 17.22 2.02 5.56
C ALA A 81 16.78 1.85 7.02
N LEU A 82 17.75 1.61 7.91
CA LEU A 82 17.55 1.67 9.35
C LEU A 82 17.30 3.10 9.79
N THR A 83 16.51 3.27 10.86
CA THR A 83 16.35 4.58 11.51
C THR A 83 17.60 4.91 12.33
N PRO A 84 18.14 6.13 12.23
CA PRO A 84 19.40 6.47 12.91
C PRO A 84 19.24 6.78 14.40
N ALA A 85 18.03 7.03 14.91
CA ALA A 85 17.83 7.55 16.28
C ALA A 85 17.59 6.48 17.37
N GLY A 86 17.59 5.20 17.03
CA GLY A 86 17.30 4.10 17.97
C GLY A 86 15.81 3.87 18.23
N ASP A 87 14.91 4.62 17.58
CA ASP A 87 13.55 4.17 17.32
C ASP A 87 13.56 3.20 16.13
N PHE A 88 12.44 2.60 15.80
CA PHE A 88 12.34 1.77 14.61
C PHE A 88 10.94 1.83 14.00
N VAL A 89 10.88 1.56 12.72
CA VAL A 89 9.63 1.52 11.95
C VAL A 89 9.43 0.14 11.35
N THR A 90 8.23 -0.39 11.50
CA THR A 90 7.75 -1.54 10.73
C THR A 90 6.54 -1.10 9.91
N PHE A 91 6.24 -1.82 8.84
CA PHE A 91 5.01 -1.57 8.11
C PHE A 91 4.14 -2.82 8.04
N THR A 92 2.84 -2.61 7.94
CA THR A 92 1.82 -3.66 7.81
C THR A 92 0.87 -3.26 6.68
N PRO A 93 0.64 -4.11 5.69
CA PRO A 93 -0.39 -3.86 4.68
C PRO A 93 -1.77 -3.76 5.32
N GLY A 94 -2.55 -2.78 4.88
CA GLY A 94 -3.91 -2.55 5.34
C GLY A 94 -4.96 -2.84 4.28
N THR A 95 -6.18 -2.38 4.53
CA THR A 95 -7.28 -2.35 3.57
C THR A 95 -7.61 -0.91 3.16
N PRO A 96 -8.36 -0.65 2.08
CA PRO A 96 -8.63 0.71 1.64
C PRO A 96 -9.35 1.61 2.66
N THR A 97 -10.03 1.02 3.65
CA THR A 97 -10.90 1.76 4.58
C THR A 97 -10.67 1.46 6.06
N ASP A 98 -9.78 0.51 6.42
CA ASP A 98 -9.53 0.14 7.81
C ASP A 98 -9.01 1.31 8.65
N THR A 99 -9.28 1.24 9.94
CA THR A 99 -8.72 2.10 10.97
C THR A 99 -7.73 1.32 11.84
N GLU A 100 -6.97 1.99 12.68
CA GLU A 100 -5.95 1.37 13.54
C GLU A 100 -6.50 0.20 14.37
N GLN A 101 -7.72 0.31 14.89
CA GLN A 101 -8.38 -0.76 15.66
C GLN A 101 -8.64 -2.05 14.85
N ASN A 102 -8.57 -1.98 13.51
CA ASN A 102 -8.87 -3.08 12.59
C ASN A 102 -7.61 -3.60 11.88
N ILE A 103 -6.41 -3.19 12.30
CA ILE A 103 -5.16 -3.69 11.72
C ILE A 103 -5.08 -5.21 11.95
N ALA A 104 -5.13 -5.98 10.87
CA ALA A 104 -5.10 -7.45 10.91
C ALA A 104 -3.89 -8.06 10.20
N GLY A 105 -3.11 -7.25 9.53
CA GLY A 105 -1.92 -7.69 8.79
C GLY A 105 -0.74 -8.01 9.71
N ARG A 106 0.31 -8.59 9.15
CA ARG A 106 1.57 -8.82 9.83
C ARG A 106 2.58 -7.71 9.54
N PRO A 107 3.51 -7.41 10.47
CA PRO A 107 4.57 -6.45 10.20
C PRO A 107 5.64 -7.01 9.26
N TYR A 108 6.29 -6.08 8.56
CA TYR A 108 7.50 -6.23 7.77
C TYR A 108 8.54 -5.27 8.32
N GLY A 109 9.82 -5.66 8.29
CA GLY A 109 10.90 -4.90 8.91
C GLY A 109 12.24 -5.10 8.23
N ILE A 110 13.28 -4.58 8.86
CA ILE A 110 14.65 -4.56 8.36
C ILE A 110 15.63 -4.93 9.50
N GLY A 111 16.78 -5.46 9.16
CA GLY A 111 17.90 -5.68 10.06
C GLY A 111 19.23 -5.51 9.35
N ALA A 112 20.29 -5.35 10.11
CA ALA A 112 21.66 -5.31 9.60
C ALA A 112 22.27 -6.72 9.62
N LEU A 113 23.06 -7.06 8.61
CA LEU A 113 23.85 -8.29 8.61
C LEU A 113 24.84 -8.25 9.80
N GLN A 114 24.85 -9.29 10.64
CA GLN A 114 25.70 -9.34 11.83
C GLN A 114 27.09 -9.92 11.55
N LEU A 115 27.12 -10.96 10.72
CA LEU A 115 28.35 -11.65 10.33
C LEU A 115 28.53 -11.61 8.83
N ALA A 116 29.78 -11.52 8.36
CA ALA A 116 30.08 -11.59 6.94
C ALA A 116 29.54 -12.88 6.31
N SER A 117 28.92 -12.75 5.16
CA SER A 117 28.37 -13.86 4.39
C SER A 117 29.15 -14.03 3.09
N SER A 118 29.60 -15.25 2.80
CA SER A 118 30.26 -15.56 1.54
C SER A 118 29.27 -15.87 0.44
N SER A 119 29.67 -15.76 -0.80
CA SER A 119 28.97 -16.40 -1.91
C SER A 119 28.80 -17.89 -1.64
N GLY A 120 27.63 -18.43 -1.91
CA GLY A 120 27.26 -19.80 -1.57
C GLY A 120 26.60 -19.98 -0.19
N ALA A 121 26.52 -18.95 0.63
CA ALA A 121 25.90 -19.05 1.95
C ALA A 121 24.37 -19.30 1.83
N THR A 122 23.89 -20.22 2.67
CA THR A 122 22.45 -20.57 2.80
C THR A 122 21.85 -20.14 4.12
N GLN A 123 22.62 -19.44 4.94
CA GLN A 123 22.20 -18.91 6.23
C GLN A 123 22.69 -17.48 6.39
N LEU A 124 21.85 -16.62 6.98
CA LEU A 124 22.21 -15.28 7.40
C LEU A 124 21.91 -15.10 8.89
N LEU A 125 22.81 -14.44 9.58
CA LEU A 125 22.59 -13.92 10.92
C LEU A 125 22.48 -12.40 10.82
N ILE A 126 21.33 -11.85 11.22
CA ILE A 126 21.07 -10.41 11.22
C ILE A 126 20.78 -9.91 12.63
N THR A 127 21.11 -8.65 12.86
CA THR A 127 20.68 -7.92 14.05
C THR A 127 19.49 -7.04 13.64
N ALA A 128 18.33 -7.29 14.24
CA ALA A 128 17.14 -6.45 14.10
C ALA A 128 17.33 -5.12 14.82
N GLU A 129 16.60 -4.10 14.43
CA GLU A 129 16.68 -2.77 15.07
C GLU A 129 16.36 -2.81 16.58
N HIS A 130 15.53 -3.77 17.01
CA HIS A 130 15.16 -3.90 18.41
C HIS A 130 14.78 -5.35 18.79
N ALA A 131 14.97 -5.72 20.05
CA ALA A 131 14.63 -7.06 20.57
C ALA A 131 13.11 -7.38 20.47
N GLU A 132 12.25 -6.38 20.36
CA GLU A 132 10.80 -6.56 20.14
C GLU A 132 10.48 -7.28 18.82
N TYR A 133 11.43 -7.37 17.87
CA TYR A 133 11.25 -8.16 16.66
C TYR A 133 10.99 -9.65 16.95
N ALA A 134 11.44 -10.18 18.09
CA ALA A 134 11.09 -11.54 18.51
C ALA A 134 9.57 -11.70 18.75
N THR A 135 8.88 -10.63 19.16
CA THR A 135 7.42 -10.61 19.33
C THR A 135 6.68 -10.21 18.04
N LEU A 136 7.18 -9.22 17.32
CA LEU A 136 6.59 -8.74 16.07
C LEU A 136 6.77 -9.72 14.91
N THR A 137 7.84 -10.50 14.92
CA THR A 137 8.20 -11.49 13.91
C THR A 137 8.09 -10.96 12.47
N PRO A 138 8.82 -9.88 12.09
CA PRO A 138 8.72 -9.31 10.75
C PRO A 138 9.37 -10.18 9.65
N PHE A 139 10.19 -11.16 10.02
CA PHE A 139 10.71 -12.19 9.13
C PHE A 139 10.03 -13.52 9.43
N ARG A 140 9.55 -14.24 8.41
CA ARG A 140 8.86 -15.52 8.57
C ARG A 140 9.27 -16.50 7.49
N THR A 141 9.13 -17.77 7.79
CA THR A 141 9.25 -18.84 6.79
C THR A 141 8.32 -18.57 5.59
N GLY A 142 8.85 -18.69 4.38
CA GLY A 142 8.15 -18.40 3.13
C GLY A 142 8.24 -16.95 2.66
N ASP A 143 8.81 -16.03 3.47
CA ASP A 143 9.00 -14.65 3.05
C ASP A 143 10.10 -14.53 1.98
N LEU A 144 9.86 -13.64 1.03
CA LEU A 144 10.93 -13.06 0.25
C LEU A 144 11.67 -12.04 1.11
N ILE A 145 13.00 -12.08 1.09
CA ILE A 145 13.86 -11.04 1.65
C ILE A 145 14.68 -10.40 0.54
N ARG A 146 15.00 -9.13 0.76
CA ARG A 146 16.03 -8.40 0.01
C ARG A 146 17.30 -8.38 0.84
N VAL A 147 18.41 -8.81 0.27
CA VAL A 147 19.76 -8.69 0.84
C VAL A 147 20.51 -7.69 -0.03
N SER A 148 20.98 -6.59 0.54
CA SER A 148 21.62 -5.54 -0.25
C SER A 148 22.67 -4.77 0.56
N ASP A 149 23.80 -4.51 -0.08
CA ASP A 149 24.82 -3.57 0.37
C ASP A 149 24.83 -2.26 -0.43
N ARG A 150 23.80 -2.09 -1.30
CA ARG A 150 23.59 -0.87 -2.07
C ARG A 150 23.04 0.22 -1.16
N PRO A 151 23.63 1.43 -1.13
CA PRO A 151 23.09 2.54 -0.36
C PRO A 151 21.67 2.92 -0.78
N SER A 152 20.81 3.27 0.19
CA SER A 152 19.42 3.71 -0.08
C SER A 152 19.37 5.02 -0.89
N THR A 153 20.42 5.84 -0.84
CA THR A 153 20.57 7.07 -1.62
C THR A 153 20.96 6.83 -3.08
N GLY A 154 21.08 5.55 -3.48
CA GLY A 154 21.57 5.15 -4.80
C GLY A 154 23.08 4.93 -4.81
N GLY A 155 23.55 4.24 -5.84
CA GLY A 155 24.96 3.90 -6.00
C GLY A 155 25.16 2.45 -6.43
N SER A 156 26.42 2.03 -6.52
CA SER A 156 26.80 0.65 -6.82
C SER A 156 26.75 -0.22 -5.57
N GLY A 157 26.40 -1.48 -5.75
CA GLY A 157 26.33 -2.49 -4.71
C GLY A 157 25.58 -3.72 -5.21
N ASN A 158 25.62 -4.80 -4.45
CA ASN A 158 24.91 -6.03 -4.75
C ASN A 158 23.49 -5.95 -4.19
N GLU A 159 22.58 -6.65 -4.85
CA GLU A 159 21.22 -6.83 -4.41
C GLU A 159 20.74 -8.22 -4.82
N GLU A 160 20.22 -8.98 -3.88
CA GLU A 160 19.65 -10.31 -4.11
C GLU A 160 18.29 -10.45 -3.42
N TRP A 161 17.45 -11.27 -4.05
CA TRP A 161 16.12 -11.60 -3.55
C TRP A 161 16.03 -13.09 -3.33
N VAL A 162 15.81 -13.53 -2.09
CA VAL A 162 15.79 -14.94 -1.72
C VAL A 162 14.66 -15.26 -0.74
N LEU A 163 14.11 -16.47 -0.79
CA LEU A 163 13.08 -16.92 0.13
C LEU A 163 13.68 -17.48 1.42
N ILE A 164 12.99 -17.26 2.54
CA ILE A 164 13.28 -17.84 3.84
C ILE A 164 12.64 -19.23 3.93
N THR A 165 13.42 -20.25 4.31
CA THR A 165 12.92 -21.61 4.59
C THR A 165 12.72 -21.87 6.08
N ALA A 166 13.50 -21.21 6.94
CA ALA A 166 13.32 -21.23 8.38
C ALA A 166 13.81 -19.93 9.01
N VAL A 167 13.25 -19.57 10.15
CA VAL A 167 13.64 -18.39 10.92
C VAL A 167 13.63 -18.71 12.42
N SER A 168 14.64 -18.20 13.14
CA SER A 168 14.67 -18.22 14.60
C SER A 168 15.06 -16.86 15.15
N TYR A 169 14.48 -16.51 16.30
CA TYR A 169 14.70 -15.25 17.00
C TYR A 169 15.36 -15.50 18.36
N GLU A 170 16.42 -14.77 18.64
CA GLU A 170 17.07 -14.73 19.95
C GLU A 170 17.30 -13.26 20.35
N GLY A 171 16.31 -12.67 21.01
CA GLY A 171 16.29 -11.23 21.26
C GLY A 171 16.27 -10.43 19.95
N ALA A 172 17.27 -9.58 19.74
CA ALA A 172 17.46 -8.82 18.51
C ALA A 172 18.17 -9.62 17.40
N ASN A 173 18.73 -10.80 17.70
CA ASN A 173 19.38 -11.64 16.71
C ASN A 173 18.36 -12.49 15.99
N VAL A 174 18.45 -12.53 14.66
CA VAL A 174 17.55 -13.32 13.82
C VAL A 174 18.40 -14.17 12.87
N THR A 175 18.22 -15.48 12.95
CA THR A 175 18.84 -16.42 12.02
C THR A 175 17.84 -16.76 10.92
N LEU A 176 18.25 -16.62 9.67
CA LEU A 176 17.46 -16.88 8.48
C LEU A 176 18.10 -18.01 7.68
N GLU A 177 17.37 -19.09 7.46
CA GLU A 177 17.75 -20.14 6.51
C GLU A 177 17.17 -19.78 5.14
N LEU A 178 17.96 -19.93 4.08
CA LEU A 178 17.64 -19.49 2.74
C LEU A 178 17.27 -20.67 1.84
N ALA A 179 16.33 -20.48 0.93
CA ALA A 179 15.91 -21.48 -0.06
C ALA A 179 16.94 -21.70 -1.17
N ALA A 180 17.78 -20.70 -1.40
CA ALA A 180 18.87 -20.76 -2.39
C ALA A 180 20.13 -20.10 -1.81
N PRO A 181 21.32 -20.56 -2.21
CA PRO A 181 22.58 -19.94 -1.80
C PRO A 181 22.71 -18.53 -2.39
N LEU A 182 23.31 -17.61 -1.61
CA LEU A 182 23.63 -16.27 -2.10
C LEU A 182 24.64 -16.31 -3.24
N SER A 183 24.43 -15.47 -4.25
CA SER A 183 25.34 -15.34 -5.39
C SER A 183 26.55 -14.47 -5.06
N ASN A 184 26.37 -13.50 -4.16
CA ASN A 184 27.39 -12.52 -3.78
C ASN A 184 27.85 -12.71 -2.35
N ALA A 185 29.03 -12.15 -2.02
CA ALA A 185 29.50 -11.99 -0.67
C ALA A 185 29.06 -10.64 -0.10
N TYR A 186 28.74 -10.61 1.19
CA TYR A 186 28.22 -9.42 1.88
C TYR A 186 28.97 -9.15 3.18
N ALA A 187 29.24 -7.86 3.44
CA ALA A 187 29.94 -7.40 4.65
C ALA A 187 28.96 -6.80 5.66
N PRO A 188 29.13 -7.03 6.97
CA PRO A 188 28.20 -6.56 8.01
C PRO A 188 28.02 -5.03 8.03
N ALA A 189 29.08 -4.28 7.73
CA ALA A 189 29.09 -2.82 7.85
C ALA A 189 28.15 -2.10 6.87
N THR A 190 27.77 -2.77 5.78
CA THR A 190 27.04 -2.13 4.68
C THR A 190 25.76 -2.87 4.29
N THR A 191 25.59 -4.12 4.74
CA THR A 191 24.51 -4.97 4.25
C THR A 191 23.28 -4.91 5.14
N LEU A 192 22.16 -4.60 4.51
CA LEU A 192 20.82 -4.62 5.10
C LEU A 192 20.00 -5.79 4.53
N VAL A 193 19.17 -6.35 5.39
CA VAL A 193 18.26 -7.45 5.05
C VAL A 193 16.84 -7.02 5.41
N SER A 194 15.96 -6.96 4.43
CA SER A 194 14.59 -6.49 4.60
C SER A 194 13.59 -7.59 4.24
N SER A 195 12.57 -7.78 5.07
CA SER A 195 11.43 -8.60 4.66
C SER A 195 10.57 -7.83 3.66
N VAL A 196 10.05 -8.54 2.66
CA VAL A 196 9.41 -7.95 1.48
C VAL A 196 7.95 -8.34 1.42
N TRP A 197 7.09 -7.34 1.36
CA TRP A 197 5.70 -7.54 0.98
C TRP A 197 5.57 -7.56 -0.54
N GLN A 198 4.74 -8.47 -1.05
CA GLN A 198 4.54 -8.66 -2.48
C GLN A 198 3.08 -8.53 -2.88
N SER A 199 2.84 -7.97 -4.06
CA SER A 199 1.54 -7.97 -4.73
C SER A 199 1.74 -8.21 -6.23
N ALA A 200 0.80 -8.94 -6.84
CA ALA A 200 0.84 -9.16 -8.28
C ALA A 200 0.68 -7.86 -9.07
N ALA A 201 -0.19 -6.96 -8.60
CA ALA A 201 -0.43 -5.68 -9.27
C ALA A 201 -1.04 -4.62 -8.34
N ILE A 202 -0.80 -3.35 -8.68
CA ILE A 202 -1.55 -2.18 -8.20
C ILE A 202 -2.27 -1.57 -9.41
N ALA A 203 -3.60 -1.59 -9.37
CA ALA A 203 -4.46 -1.00 -10.40
C ALA A 203 -5.80 -0.60 -9.77
N GLY A 204 -6.49 0.35 -10.38
CA GLY A 204 -7.89 0.61 -10.09
C GLY A 204 -8.73 -0.62 -10.40
N ARG A 205 -9.68 -0.95 -9.53
CA ARG A 205 -10.53 -2.13 -9.71
C ARG A 205 -12.00 -1.76 -9.69
N PHE A 206 -12.72 -2.35 -10.62
CA PHE A 206 -14.17 -2.39 -10.66
C PHE A 206 -14.58 -3.84 -10.35
N THR A 207 -15.28 -4.06 -9.25
CA THR A 207 -15.54 -5.41 -8.74
C THR A 207 -17.00 -5.59 -8.33
N ASN A 208 -17.41 -6.86 -8.23
CA ASN A 208 -18.70 -7.30 -7.70
C ASN A 208 -19.93 -6.62 -8.35
N PRO A 209 -20.01 -6.48 -9.70
CA PRO A 209 -21.21 -5.95 -10.33
C PRO A 209 -22.39 -6.89 -10.14
N VAL A 210 -23.48 -6.37 -9.59
CA VAL A 210 -24.75 -7.08 -9.40
C VAL A 210 -25.86 -6.26 -10.04
N LEU A 211 -26.43 -6.79 -11.11
CA LEU A 211 -27.57 -6.18 -11.81
C LEU A 211 -28.88 -6.83 -11.37
N THR A 212 -29.82 -6.02 -10.92
CA THR A 212 -31.21 -6.40 -10.63
C THR A 212 -32.12 -5.79 -11.71
N SER A 213 -32.41 -6.57 -12.72
CA SER A 213 -33.33 -6.22 -13.83
C SER A 213 -33.94 -7.50 -14.38
N SER A 214 -35.16 -7.40 -14.89
CA SER A 214 -35.85 -8.55 -15.50
C SER A 214 -35.40 -8.83 -16.93
N THR A 215 -35.00 -7.79 -17.67
CA THR A 215 -34.69 -7.86 -19.11
C THR A 215 -33.44 -7.11 -19.52
N GLY A 216 -32.97 -6.18 -18.69
CA GLY A 216 -31.69 -5.49 -18.90
C GLY A 216 -30.50 -6.41 -18.60
N GLN A 217 -29.38 -6.20 -19.29
CA GLN A 217 -28.15 -6.96 -19.13
C GLN A 217 -26.93 -6.03 -19.11
N LEU A 218 -25.91 -6.45 -18.39
CA LEU A 218 -24.59 -5.79 -18.33
C LEU A 218 -23.50 -6.78 -18.74
N ASP A 219 -22.73 -6.43 -19.75
CA ASP A 219 -21.54 -7.19 -20.13
C ASP A 219 -20.37 -6.85 -19.20
N THR A 220 -20.05 -7.79 -18.32
CA THR A 220 -18.95 -7.71 -17.37
C THR A 220 -17.69 -8.43 -17.87
N GLY A 221 -17.76 -9.15 -18.98
CA GLY A 221 -16.69 -10.01 -19.50
C GLY A 221 -15.79 -9.32 -20.51
N THR A 222 -16.28 -8.33 -21.23
CA THR A 222 -15.47 -7.62 -22.24
C THR A 222 -14.54 -6.62 -21.56
N GLN A 223 -13.22 -6.83 -21.77
CA GLN A 223 -12.20 -5.95 -21.21
C GLN A 223 -12.41 -4.50 -21.69
N GLY A 224 -12.33 -3.56 -20.76
CA GLY A 224 -12.50 -2.13 -21.03
C GLY A 224 -13.93 -1.63 -21.01
N ASN A 225 -14.93 -2.50 -20.81
CA ASN A 225 -16.32 -2.08 -20.64
C ASN A 225 -16.58 -1.42 -19.28
N LEU A 226 -15.91 -1.92 -18.24
CA LEU A 226 -16.00 -1.44 -16.86
C LEU A 226 -14.60 -1.03 -16.39
N ILE A 227 -14.39 0.25 -16.13
CA ILE A 227 -13.06 0.81 -15.80
C ILE A 227 -13.14 1.54 -14.47
N ALA A 228 -12.26 1.24 -13.52
CA ALA A 228 -11.98 2.10 -12.38
C ALA A 228 -10.68 2.87 -12.68
N HIS A 229 -10.75 4.19 -12.74
CA HIS A 229 -9.63 5.01 -13.20
C HIS A 229 -8.56 5.20 -12.10
N ASN A 230 -7.29 5.00 -12.42
CA ASN A 230 -6.21 5.12 -11.46
C ASN A 230 -6.19 6.49 -10.76
N LYS A 231 -6.43 7.58 -11.49
CA LYS A 231 -6.42 8.94 -10.93
C LYS A 231 -7.65 9.28 -10.10
N GLY A 232 -8.82 8.74 -10.45
CA GLY A 232 -10.10 9.20 -9.91
C GLY A 232 -10.78 8.22 -8.98
N ALA A 233 -10.48 6.93 -9.08
CA ALA A 233 -11.15 5.90 -8.29
C ALA A 233 -10.89 6.05 -6.79
N ILE A 234 -11.92 5.75 -6.02
CA ILE A 234 -11.89 5.67 -4.57
C ILE A 234 -12.42 4.32 -4.12
N ALA A 235 -12.18 3.95 -2.87
CA ALA A 235 -12.82 2.79 -2.27
C ALA A 235 -14.28 3.11 -1.97
N GLU A 236 -15.21 2.68 -2.84
CA GLU A 236 -16.63 3.04 -2.75
C GLU A 236 -17.52 1.90 -3.20
N HIS A 237 -18.69 1.82 -2.58
CA HIS A 237 -19.79 0.99 -3.05
C HIS A 237 -20.81 1.89 -3.76
N TRP A 238 -21.06 1.59 -5.03
CA TRP A 238 -21.90 2.37 -5.91
C TRP A 238 -23.23 1.68 -6.13
N THR A 239 -24.28 2.48 -6.29
CA THR A 239 -25.59 2.03 -6.74
C THR A 239 -26.08 2.96 -7.85
N LEU A 240 -26.40 2.37 -8.99
CA LEU A 240 -27.10 3.02 -10.08
C LEU A 240 -28.56 2.61 -10.00
N THR A 241 -29.48 3.55 -10.04
CA THR A 241 -30.92 3.28 -10.05
C THR A 241 -31.53 3.87 -11.30
N PHE A 242 -32.12 3.03 -12.15
CA PHE A 242 -32.74 3.46 -13.39
C PHE A 242 -33.98 4.31 -13.15
N LEU A 243 -34.07 5.42 -13.87
CA LEU A 243 -35.20 6.34 -13.86
C LEU A 243 -36.19 6.00 -14.97
N ASP A 244 -35.67 5.48 -16.08
CA ASP A 244 -36.40 5.06 -17.26
C ASP A 244 -35.58 4.01 -18.03
N ALA A 245 -35.93 3.73 -19.29
CA ALA A 245 -35.25 2.73 -20.11
C ALA A 245 -33.81 3.08 -20.49
N THR A 246 -33.35 4.31 -20.26
CA THR A 246 -32.07 4.82 -20.79
C THR A 246 -31.24 5.59 -19.78
N SER A 247 -31.84 6.12 -18.71
CA SER A 247 -31.20 7.00 -17.75
C SER A 247 -31.20 6.42 -16.32
N PHE A 248 -30.18 6.73 -15.54
CA PHE A 248 -30.08 6.30 -14.15
C PHE A 248 -29.38 7.35 -13.27
N THR A 249 -29.75 7.37 -11.99
CA THR A 249 -29.00 8.09 -10.97
C THR A 249 -27.78 7.28 -10.52
N ILE A 250 -26.75 7.97 -10.01
CA ILE A 250 -25.53 7.37 -9.48
C ILE A 250 -25.38 7.81 -8.03
N SER A 251 -25.21 6.86 -7.11
CA SER A 251 -24.95 7.14 -5.70
C SER A 251 -23.83 6.28 -5.16
N GLY A 252 -22.97 6.86 -4.29
CA GLY A 252 -21.98 6.16 -3.49
C GLY A 252 -22.38 6.16 -2.02
N VAL A 253 -22.09 5.09 -1.29
CA VAL A 253 -22.43 4.99 0.15
C VAL A 253 -21.83 6.13 0.95
N SER A 254 -20.60 6.56 0.66
CA SER A 254 -19.95 7.64 1.39
C SER A 254 -20.16 9.02 0.76
N LEU A 255 -20.47 9.08 -0.52
CA LEU A 255 -20.61 10.34 -1.27
C LEU A 255 -22.08 10.82 -1.36
N GLY A 256 -23.05 9.91 -1.18
CA GLY A 256 -24.42 10.17 -1.51
C GLY A 256 -24.65 10.22 -3.04
N SER A 257 -25.75 10.85 -3.46
CA SER A 257 -26.11 10.99 -4.88
C SER A 257 -25.19 11.96 -5.61
N LEU A 258 -24.68 11.55 -6.75
CA LEU A 258 -23.93 12.43 -7.64
C LEU A 258 -24.87 13.37 -8.41
N PRO A 259 -24.41 14.59 -8.74
CA PRO A 259 -25.29 15.62 -9.32
C PRO A 259 -25.74 15.33 -10.77
N ALA A 260 -24.95 14.55 -11.52
CA ALA A 260 -25.24 14.23 -12.91
C ALA A 260 -25.76 12.79 -13.05
N PRO A 261 -26.85 12.55 -13.75
CA PRO A 261 -27.31 11.20 -14.08
C PRO A 261 -26.38 10.56 -15.12
N GLY A 262 -26.39 9.23 -15.16
CA GLY A 262 -25.76 8.44 -16.20
C GLY A 262 -26.78 8.01 -17.26
N SER A 263 -26.27 7.46 -18.36
CA SER A 263 -27.08 6.92 -19.46
C SER A 263 -26.47 5.66 -20.05
N ILE A 264 -27.32 4.76 -20.56
CA ILE A 264 -26.85 3.59 -21.32
C ILE A 264 -26.54 3.92 -22.78
N THR A 265 -26.96 5.09 -23.29
CA THR A 265 -26.74 5.50 -24.67
C THR A 265 -25.40 6.20 -24.88
N ALA A 266 -24.69 6.53 -23.82
CA ALA A 266 -23.36 7.13 -23.84
C ALA A 266 -22.52 6.56 -22.73
N ASP A 267 -21.19 6.68 -22.84
CA ASP A 267 -20.27 6.30 -21.76
C ASP A 267 -20.58 7.11 -20.49
N SER A 268 -20.78 6.41 -19.38
CA SER A 268 -21.05 7.04 -18.09
C SER A 268 -19.75 7.13 -17.27
N SER A 269 -19.24 8.35 -17.09
CA SER A 269 -17.94 8.64 -16.49
C SER A 269 -18.04 9.76 -15.45
N PRO A 270 -18.60 9.50 -14.26
CA PRO A 270 -18.77 10.51 -13.22
C PRO A 270 -17.43 11.01 -12.70
N ILE A 271 -17.25 12.33 -12.67
CA ILE A 271 -15.98 12.99 -12.34
C ILE A 271 -15.79 13.11 -10.82
N ASN A 272 -14.60 12.72 -10.37
CA ASN A 272 -14.12 13.01 -9.03
C ASN A 272 -13.64 14.47 -8.97
N PRO A 273 -14.28 15.35 -8.19
CA PRO A 273 -13.90 16.76 -8.15
C PRO A 273 -12.51 17.01 -7.54
N ALA A 274 -12.01 16.07 -6.73
CA ALA A 274 -10.68 16.19 -6.11
C ALA A 274 -9.53 16.00 -7.11
N THR A 275 -9.77 15.29 -8.23
CA THR A 275 -8.73 14.94 -9.20
C THR A 275 -9.04 15.41 -10.62
N ASN A 276 -10.26 15.87 -10.85
CA ASN A 276 -10.81 16.16 -12.17
C ASN A 276 -10.66 14.97 -13.15
N SER A 277 -10.79 13.76 -12.64
CA SER A 277 -10.73 12.50 -13.39
C SER A 277 -11.93 11.64 -13.02
N PRO A 278 -12.42 10.75 -13.89
CA PRO A 278 -13.55 9.92 -13.55
C PRO A 278 -13.25 8.98 -12.37
N TYR A 279 -14.23 8.72 -11.53
CA TYR A 279 -14.18 7.63 -10.56
C TYR A 279 -14.11 6.28 -11.26
N PHE A 280 -14.97 6.11 -12.26
CA PHE A 280 -15.07 4.92 -13.10
C PHE A 280 -15.67 5.31 -14.45
N THR A 281 -15.62 4.38 -15.39
CA THR A 281 -16.39 4.45 -16.65
C THR A 281 -17.13 3.15 -16.88
N ILE A 282 -18.42 3.26 -17.20
CA ILE A 282 -19.22 2.17 -17.77
C ILE A 282 -19.47 2.55 -19.23
N LYS A 283 -18.97 1.73 -20.16
CA LYS A 283 -19.14 1.98 -21.59
C LYS A 283 -20.57 1.75 -22.03
N ALA A 284 -21.06 2.57 -22.96
CA ALA A 284 -22.39 2.36 -23.57
C ALA A 284 -22.54 0.95 -24.14
N ALA A 285 -21.46 0.40 -24.71
CA ALA A 285 -21.42 -0.94 -25.28
C ALA A 285 -21.62 -2.08 -24.26
N SER A 286 -21.49 -1.80 -22.96
CA SER A 286 -21.71 -2.81 -21.90
C SER A 286 -23.19 -3.11 -21.67
N TRP A 287 -24.09 -2.26 -22.12
CA TRP A 287 -25.52 -2.39 -21.85
C TRP A 287 -26.26 -3.07 -23.01
N SER A 288 -27.19 -3.96 -22.67
CA SER A 288 -28.12 -4.58 -23.65
C SER A 288 -29.44 -4.92 -22.97
N GLY A 289 -30.45 -5.28 -23.79
CA GLY A 289 -31.79 -5.53 -23.32
C GLY A 289 -32.61 -4.26 -23.06
N VAL A 290 -33.62 -4.34 -22.19
CA VAL A 290 -34.54 -3.25 -21.89
C VAL A 290 -34.55 -3.03 -20.37
N PHE A 291 -34.27 -1.79 -19.95
CA PHE A 291 -34.35 -1.39 -18.57
C PHE A 291 -35.66 -0.72 -18.22
N GLN A 292 -36.00 -0.71 -16.94
CA GLN A 292 -37.20 -0.09 -16.41
C GLN A 292 -36.83 0.77 -15.19
N ALA A 293 -37.68 1.74 -14.89
CA ALA A 293 -37.55 2.52 -13.66
C ALA A 293 -37.53 1.60 -12.42
N GLY A 294 -36.53 1.78 -11.58
CA GLY A 294 -36.30 0.96 -10.39
C GLY A 294 -35.31 -0.22 -10.57
N ASP A 295 -34.93 -0.57 -11.81
CA ASP A 295 -33.81 -1.50 -12.01
C ASP A 295 -32.53 -0.94 -11.37
N GLN A 296 -31.66 -1.81 -10.85
CA GLN A 296 -30.45 -1.37 -10.15
C GLN A 296 -29.21 -2.13 -10.59
N LEU A 297 -28.10 -1.42 -10.67
CA LEU A 297 -26.75 -2.00 -10.71
C LEU A 297 -25.97 -1.55 -9.47
N SER A 298 -25.47 -2.49 -8.69
CA SER A 298 -24.51 -2.22 -7.62
C SER A 298 -23.14 -2.79 -7.96
N PHE A 299 -22.09 -2.11 -7.53
CA PHE A 299 -20.69 -2.54 -7.71
C PHE A 299 -19.75 -1.81 -6.75
N GLU A 300 -18.50 -2.23 -6.71
CA GLU A 300 -17.46 -1.61 -5.92
C GLU A 300 -16.33 -1.11 -6.78
N THR A 301 -15.72 0.02 -6.38
CA THR A 301 -14.44 0.46 -6.90
C THR A 301 -13.40 0.51 -5.81
N THR A 302 -12.14 0.24 -6.15
CA THR A 302 -10.98 0.47 -5.30
C THR A 302 -9.94 1.29 -6.06
N PRO A 303 -9.23 2.23 -5.38
CA PRO A 303 -8.19 3.02 -6.03
C PRO A 303 -7.00 2.15 -6.43
N ALA A 304 -6.22 2.62 -7.41
CA ALA A 304 -4.93 2.02 -7.76
C ALA A 304 -3.88 2.32 -6.68
N ALA A 305 -4.10 1.80 -5.47
CA ALA A 305 -3.27 2.13 -4.32
C ALA A 305 -3.11 0.95 -3.36
N ILE A 306 -1.94 0.88 -2.71
CA ILE A 306 -1.68 0.00 -1.58
C ILE A 306 -1.85 0.80 -0.30
N PRO A 307 -2.79 0.45 0.59
CA PRO A 307 -2.84 0.97 1.95
C PRO A 307 -1.74 0.33 2.81
N VAL A 308 -0.97 1.15 3.51
CA VAL A 308 0.15 0.73 4.34
C VAL A 308 0.04 1.40 5.70
N TRP A 309 0.05 0.61 6.74
CA TRP A 309 0.20 1.04 8.12
C TRP A 309 1.67 1.08 8.51
N TYR A 310 2.13 2.21 9.00
CA TYR A 310 3.45 2.41 9.58
C TYR A 310 3.32 2.39 11.09
N ARG A 311 4.12 1.56 11.74
CA ARG A 311 4.26 1.50 13.19
C ARG A 311 5.63 2.03 13.57
N ARG A 312 5.68 3.22 14.17
CA ARG A 312 6.89 3.73 14.78
C ARG A 312 6.92 3.34 16.26
N GLN A 313 7.97 2.69 16.66
CA GLN A 313 8.28 2.37 18.05
C GLN A 313 9.43 3.25 18.52
N VAL A 314 9.23 3.96 19.59
CA VAL A 314 10.25 4.72 20.33
C VAL A 314 10.52 3.97 21.63
N PRO A 315 11.64 3.23 21.78
CA PRO A 315 11.99 2.58 23.03
C PRO A 315 12.24 3.62 24.13
N ALA A 316 11.94 3.25 25.39
CA ALA A 316 12.25 4.11 26.53
C ALA A 316 13.76 4.36 26.64
N GLY A 317 14.14 5.61 26.87
CA GLY A 317 15.55 6.01 26.96
C GLY A 317 16.20 6.35 25.61
N THR A 318 15.44 6.34 24.50
CA THR A 318 15.95 6.73 23.17
C THR A 318 16.47 8.17 23.18
N PHE A 319 17.64 8.38 22.59
CA PHE A 319 18.25 9.71 22.49
C PHE A 319 17.56 10.59 21.44
N SER A 320 17.80 11.90 21.53
CA SER A 320 17.28 12.85 20.53
C SER A 320 18.22 12.94 19.34
N LEU A 321 17.69 12.80 18.15
CA LEU A 321 18.43 13.00 16.91
C LEU A 321 17.62 13.93 15.99
N ALA A 322 18.28 14.92 15.41
CA ALA A 322 17.71 15.73 14.33
C ALA A 322 17.77 14.93 13.01
N ASN A 323 16.74 15.07 12.19
CA ASN A 323 16.64 14.40 10.88
C ASN A 323 16.59 12.88 10.96
N ASP A 324 15.92 12.37 11.99
CA ASP A 324 15.55 10.95 12.02
C ASP A 324 14.51 10.64 10.96
N LEU A 325 14.75 9.58 10.18
CA LEU A 325 13.88 9.22 9.06
C LEU A 325 13.86 7.71 8.83
N ALA A 326 12.71 7.21 8.40
CA ALA A 326 12.55 5.87 7.87
C ALA A 326 12.40 5.95 6.34
N SER A 327 13.02 5.01 5.64
CA SER A 327 12.93 4.91 4.18
C SER A 327 12.18 3.64 3.81
N LEU A 328 11.13 3.82 3.00
CA LEU A 328 10.39 2.73 2.37
C LEU A 328 10.61 2.78 0.86
N ALA A 329 10.91 1.64 0.27
CA ALA A 329 11.14 1.52 -1.17
C ALA A 329 10.08 0.63 -1.81
N LEU A 330 9.69 1.03 -3.01
CA LEU A 330 8.79 0.29 -3.90
C LEU A 330 9.56 -0.13 -5.15
N HIS A 331 9.46 -1.40 -5.49
CA HIS A 331 9.94 -1.95 -6.76
C HIS A 331 8.77 -2.55 -7.52
N GLY A 332 8.71 -2.33 -8.83
CA GLY A 332 7.65 -2.87 -9.69
C GLY A 332 7.93 -2.61 -11.16
N GLU A 333 7.10 -3.18 -12.02
CA GLU A 333 7.21 -3.09 -13.48
C GLU A 333 5.93 -2.48 -14.04
N SER A 334 6.03 -1.59 -15.01
CA SER A 334 4.85 -1.08 -15.74
C SER A 334 4.27 -2.17 -16.62
N ALA A 335 2.93 -2.29 -16.62
CA ALA A 335 2.19 -3.18 -17.50
C ALA A 335 2.33 -2.79 -18.98
#